data_975b07b14f0eef320b1ca4df5102b326
#
_entry.id   975b07b14f0eef320b1ca4df5102b326
#
_cell.length_a   1.000
_cell.length_b   1.000
_cell.length_c   1.000
_cell.angle_alpha   90.00
_cell.angle_beta   90.00
_cell.angle_gamma   90.00
#
_symmetry.space_group_name_H-M   'P 1'
#
loop_
_entity.id
_entity.type
_entity.pdbx_description
1 polymer ?
#
loop_
_entity_poly.entity_id
_entity_poly.type
_entity_poly.pdbx_seq_one_letter_code
_entity_poly.pdbx_strand_id
1 'polypeptide(L)'
;PYGVRRGDSVITVLDEERCMVDVACRFMQYTQTEFCGKCVPCREGTKRMNELLWALKDYHLDRSGFHRLTDLGEMIAVTAFCNLGKNSYHTLETAIKYFPAEFEDHLKGECSLCALDREPIVPGGLPYNRIRLVIDPDICRGCSKCSRSCHAEAITGVIKSPFVIDPEKCVKCY
;
A
#
# COMPACT_ATOMS: atom_id res chain seq x y z
N PRO A 1 19.71 7.56 0.82
CA PRO A 1 18.33 7.60 0.36
C PRO A 1 17.47 6.68 1.20
N TYR A 2 16.34 7.17 1.63
CA TYR A 2 15.39 6.49 2.46
C TYR A 2 14.70 5.34 1.69
N GLY A 3 14.59 4.15 2.34
CA GLY A 3 13.88 2.99 1.79
C GLY A 3 14.50 2.32 0.56
N VAL A 4 15.64 2.82 0.06
CA VAL A 4 16.28 2.29 -1.16
C VAL A 4 17.26 1.17 -0.82
N ARG A 5 17.15 0.04 -1.52
CA ARG A 5 18.12 -1.05 -1.50
C ARG A 5 18.74 -1.26 -2.87
N ARG A 6 19.92 -1.85 -2.89
CA ARG A 6 20.59 -2.23 -4.14
C ARG A 6 19.74 -3.25 -4.91
N GLY A 7 19.35 -2.90 -6.12
CA GLY A 7 18.47 -3.72 -6.96
C GLY A 7 17.02 -3.22 -7.05
N ASP A 8 16.64 -2.19 -6.29
CA ASP A 8 15.34 -1.55 -6.46
C ASP A 8 15.29 -0.87 -7.83
N SER A 9 14.21 -1.09 -8.55
CA SER A 9 14.02 -0.55 -9.91
C SER A 9 13.16 0.72 -9.94
N VAL A 10 12.58 1.11 -8.80
CA VAL A 10 11.69 2.27 -8.68
C VAL A 10 12.23 3.23 -7.62
N ILE A 11 12.28 4.52 -7.96
CA ILE A 11 12.57 5.61 -7.03
C ILE A 11 11.37 6.54 -7.02
N THR A 12 10.75 6.72 -5.86
CA THR A 12 9.67 7.67 -5.65
C THR A 12 10.20 8.90 -4.93
N VAL A 13 10.00 10.07 -5.53
CA VAL A 13 10.35 11.35 -4.92
C VAL A 13 9.09 11.93 -4.26
N LEU A 14 9.18 12.29 -3.00
CA LEU A 14 8.11 12.85 -2.20
C LEU A 14 8.48 14.27 -1.77
N ASP A 15 7.48 15.13 -1.63
CA ASP A 15 7.65 16.45 -1.03
C ASP A 15 7.67 16.39 0.51
N GLU A 16 8.08 17.48 1.14
CA GLU A 16 8.18 17.62 2.61
C GLU A 16 6.82 17.60 3.31
N GLU A 17 5.74 17.72 2.54
CA GLU A 17 4.39 17.76 3.08
C GLU A 17 3.75 16.36 3.16
N ARG A 18 4.48 15.30 2.85
CA ARG A 18 4.01 13.91 2.94
C ARG A 18 4.30 13.30 4.30
N CYS A 19 3.27 12.81 4.95
CA CYS A 19 3.41 12.04 6.18
C CYS A 19 4.07 10.69 5.93
N MET A 20 5.18 10.42 6.59
CA MET A 20 5.94 9.18 6.41
C MET A 20 5.23 7.96 7.00
N VAL A 21 4.33 8.14 7.96
CA VAL A 21 3.45 7.07 8.45
C VAL A 21 2.46 6.66 7.36
N ASP A 22 1.86 7.62 6.64
CA ASP A 22 0.99 7.32 5.49
C ASP A 22 1.76 6.61 4.37
N VAL A 23 2.98 7.05 4.07
CA VAL A 23 3.85 6.39 3.09
C VAL A 23 4.15 4.95 3.50
N ALA A 24 4.46 4.71 4.78
CA ALA A 24 4.71 3.36 5.30
C ALA A 24 3.47 2.45 5.21
N CYS A 25 2.28 2.98 5.53
CA CYS A 25 1.00 2.27 5.38
C CYS A 25 0.79 1.81 3.93
N ARG A 26 0.96 2.71 2.98
CA ARG A 26 0.74 2.42 1.55
C ARG A 26 1.77 1.44 1.00
N PHE A 27 3.02 1.57 1.42
CA PHE A 27 4.07 0.64 1.02
C PHE A 27 3.80 -0.77 1.57
N MET A 28 3.33 -0.88 2.82
CA MET A 28 2.96 -2.16 3.41
C MET A 28 1.75 -2.77 2.68
N GLN A 29 0.76 -1.97 2.34
CA GLN A 29 -0.39 -2.39 1.57
C GLN A 29 0.03 -2.92 0.19
N TYR A 30 0.93 -2.22 -0.51
CA TYR A 30 1.50 -2.69 -1.77
C TYR A 30 2.24 -4.02 -1.59
N THR A 31 3.06 -4.16 -0.55
CA THR A 31 3.75 -5.42 -0.26
C THR A 31 2.77 -6.60 -0.12
N GLN A 32 1.59 -6.35 0.44
CA GLN A 32 0.54 -7.37 0.56
C GLN A 32 -0.10 -7.76 -0.77
N THR A 33 -0.10 -6.88 -1.77
CA THR A 33 -0.60 -7.23 -3.11
C THR A 33 0.42 -8.04 -3.91
N GLU A 34 1.71 -7.81 -3.66
CA GLU A 34 2.80 -8.42 -4.43
C GLU A 34 3.36 -9.72 -3.81
N PHE A 35 3.06 -10.04 -2.57
CA PHE A 35 3.61 -11.23 -1.92
C PHE A 35 2.96 -12.53 -2.44
N CYS A 36 3.74 -13.61 -2.49
CA CYS A 36 3.26 -14.90 -3.00
C CYS A 36 2.40 -15.69 -2.00
N GLY A 37 2.31 -15.26 -0.72
CA GLY A 37 1.52 -15.91 0.33
C GLY A 37 2.02 -17.26 0.86
N LYS A 38 3.18 -17.76 0.41
CA LYS A 38 3.65 -19.11 0.75
C LYS A 38 4.13 -19.26 2.20
N CYS A 39 4.88 -18.30 2.71
CA CYS A 39 5.41 -18.40 4.09
C CYS A 39 4.55 -17.62 5.09
N VAL A 40 4.31 -18.25 6.24
CA VAL A 40 3.46 -17.71 7.32
C VAL A 40 3.96 -16.34 7.82
N PRO A 41 5.28 -16.12 8.09
CA PRO A 41 5.75 -14.83 8.56
C PRO A 41 5.40 -13.68 7.62
N CYS A 42 5.52 -13.89 6.32
CA CYS A 42 5.14 -12.89 5.34
C CYS A 42 3.61 -12.75 5.25
N ARG A 43 2.88 -13.86 5.03
CA ARG A 43 1.43 -13.85 4.82
C ARG A 43 0.64 -13.24 5.97
N GLU A 44 0.88 -13.73 7.19
CA GLU A 44 0.15 -13.26 8.38
C GLU A 44 0.83 -12.06 9.03
N GLY A 45 2.17 -12.03 9.03
CA GLY A 45 2.92 -10.97 9.67
C GLY A 45 2.76 -9.63 8.97
N THR A 46 2.87 -9.57 7.63
CA THR A 46 2.68 -8.30 6.91
C THR A 46 1.24 -7.79 7.01
N LYS A 47 0.25 -8.69 7.09
CA LYS A 47 -1.14 -8.33 7.36
C LYS A 47 -1.28 -7.64 8.71
N ARG A 48 -0.69 -8.22 9.76
CA ARG A 48 -0.69 -7.62 11.10
C ARG A 48 0.07 -6.31 11.17
N MET A 49 1.21 -6.22 10.50
CA MET A 49 1.93 -4.94 10.40
C MET A 49 1.07 -3.86 9.73
N ASN A 50 0.37 -4.21 8.68
CA ASN A 50 -0.52 -3.29 7.98
C ASN A 50 -1.67 -2.81 8.90
N GLU A 51 -2.32 -3.72 9.63
CA GLU A 51 -3.36 -3.38 10.61
C GLU A 51 -2.83 -2.42 11.70
N LEU A 52 -1.63 -2.69 12.25
CA LEU A 52 -1.01 -1.84 13.27
C LEU A 52 -0.59 -0.47 12.70
N LEU A 53 -0.09 -0.41 11.47
CA LEU A 53 0.26 0.84 10.81
C LEU A 53 -0.96 1.72 10.55
N TRP A 54 -2.07 1.14 10.10
CA TRP A 54 -3.32 1.89 9.92
C TRP A 54 -3.87 2.35 11.26
N ALA A 55 -3.80 1.52 12.31
CA ALA A 55 -4.18 1.94 13.67
C ALA A 55 -3.30 3.08 14.19
N LEU A 56 -2.00 3.10 13.86
CA LEU A 56 -1.11 4.21 14.18
C LEU A 56 -1.51 5.48 13.42
N LYS A 57 -1.76 5.35 12.12
CA LYS A 57 -2.19 6.47 11.28
C LYS A 57 -3.49 7.10 11.78
N ASP A 58 -4.44 6.28 12.24
CA ASP A 58 -5.75 6.70 12.73
C ASP A 58 -5.73 7.06 14.23
N TYR A 59 -4.54 7.18 14.84
CA TYR A 59 -4.35 7.55 16.24
C TYR A 59 -4.93 6.57 17.27
N HIS A 60 -5.11 5.31 16.88
CA HIS A 60 -5.65 4.25 17.73
C HIS A 60 -4.57 3.30 18.27
N LEU A 61 -3.30 3.58 18.02
CA LEU A 61 -2.19 2.74 18.48
C LEU A 61 -1.46 3.39 19.66
N ASP A 62 -1.32 2.66 20.74
CA ASP A 62 -0.52 3.06 21.89
C ASP A 62 0.97 2.70 21.69
N ARG A 63 1.82 3.18 22.61
CA ARG A 63 3.26 2.87 22.58
C ARG A 63 3.56 1.37 22.67
N SER A 64 2.77 0.61 23.40
CA SER A 64 2.90 -0.85 23.46
C SER A 64 2.59 -1.49 22.10
N GLY A 65 1.57 -1.00 21.40
CA GLY A 65 1.25 -1.40 20.03
C GLY A 65 2.37 -1.06 19.05
N PHE A 66 2.99 0.09 19.22
CA PHE A 66 4.13 0.49 18.38
C PHE A 66 5.35 -0.43 18.58
N HIS A 67 5.66 -0.82 19.83
CA HIS A 67 6.71 -1.83 20.07
C HIS A 67 6.36 -3.18 19.42
N ARG A 68 5.11 -3.64 19.54
CA ARG A 68 4.68 -4.87 18.84
C ARG A 68 4.83 -4.78 17.32
N LEU A 69 4.61 -3.60 16.73
CA LEU A 69 4.80 -3.35 15.30
C LEU A 69 6.27 -3.53 14.90
N THR A 70 7.21 -2.96 15.66
CA THR A 70 8.64 -3.07 15.39
C THR A 70 9.16 -4.51 15.60
N ASP A 71 8.81 -5.15 16.72
CA ASP A 71 9.20 -6.53 17.02
C ASP A 71 8.70 -7.51 15.95
N LEU A 72 7.46 -7.32 15.49
CA LEU A 72 6.87 -8.11 14.42
C LEU A 72 7.64 -7.92 13.10
N GLY A 73 8.00 -6.68 12.78
CA GLY A 73 8.77 -6.36 11.60
C GLY A 73 10.15 -7.03 11.60
N GLU A 74 10.87 -6.94 12.71
CA GLU A 74 12.16 -7.61 12.90
C GLU A 74 12.04 -9.13 12.76
N MET A 75 11.03 -9.72 13.38
CA MET A 75 10.74 -11.16 13.24
C MET A 75 10.52 -11.55 11.78
N ILE A 76 9.72 -10.81 11.03
CA ILE A 76 9.47 -11.08 9.60
C ILE A 76 10.77 -10.96 8.79
N ALA A 77 11.57 -9.93 9.06
CA ALA A 77 12.83 -9.71 8.36
C ALA A 77 13.80 -10.89 8.50
N VAL A 78 13.78 -11.58 9.65
CA VAL A 78 14.63 -12.74 9.92
C VAL A 78 14.02 -14.06 9.41
N THR A 79 12.70 -14.23 9.55
CA THR A 79 12.03 -15.53 9.33
C THR A 79 11.41 -15.70 7.95
N ALA A 80 11.20 -14.64 7.18
CA ALA A 80 10.67 -14.76 5.82
C ALA A 80 11.67 -15.44 4.87
N PHE A 81 11.17 -16.24 3.92
CA PHE A 81 12.03 -17.05 3.05
C PHE A 81 12.67 -16.28 1.90
N CYS A 82 12.02 -15.25 1.40
CA CYS A 82 12.50 -14.50 0.24
C CYS A 82 12.76 -13.03 0.56
N ASN A 83 13.45 -12.35 -0.35
CA ASN A 83 13.82 -10.95 -0.18
C ASN A 83 12.61 -10.01 -0.07
N LEU A 84 11.50 -10.28 -0.77
CA LEU A 84 10.29 -9.46 -0.65
C LEU A 84 9.78 -9.45 0.79
N GLY A 85 9.63 -10.63 1.41
CA GLY A 85 9.22 -10.74 2.81
C GLY A 85 10.24 -10.13 3.77
N LYS A 86 11.53 -10.41 3.60
CA LYS A 86 12.59 -9.82 4.44
C LYS A 86 12.67 -8.31 4.34
N ASN A 87 12.44 -7.77 3.15
CA ASN A 87 12.51 -6.33 2.89
C ASN A 87 11.20 -5.60 3.25
N SER A 88 10.11 -6.30 3.53
CA SER A 88 8.84 -5.67 3.85
C SER A 88 8.91 -4.72 5.04
N TYR A 89 9.73 -5.05 6.04
CA TYR A 89 9.95 -4.18 7.20
C TYR A 89 10.95 -3.04 6.94
N HIS A 90 11.86 -3.19 6.00
CA HIS A 90 12.95 -2.22 5.80
C HIS A 90 12.48 -0.79 5.54
N THR A 91 11.42 -0.62 4.78
CA THR A 91 10.84 0.71 4.52
C THR A 91 10.33 1.36 5.79
N LEU A 92 9.63 0.59 6.63
CA LEU A 92 9.16 1.06 7.94
C LEU A 92 10.31 1.36 8.90
N GLU A 93 11.29 0.45 9.01
CA GLU A 93 12.50 0.62 9.83
C GLU A 93 13.24 1.92 9.48
N THR A 94 13.45 2.17 8.18
CA THR A 94 14.11 3.40 7.73
C THR A 94 13.25 4.63 7.93
N ALA A 95 11.91 4.53 7.79
CA ALA A 95 10.99 5.62 8.11
C ALA A 95 11.10 6.03 9.58
N ILE A 96 11.02 5.07 10.49
CA ILE A 96 11.15 5.31 11.94
C ILE A 96 12.52 5.93 12.25
N LYS A 97 13.59 5.43 11.61
CA LYS A 97 14.96 5.91 11.84
C LYS A 97 15.19 7.35 11.41
N TYR A 98 14.66 7.75 10.25
CA TYR A 98 14.94 9.07 9.67
C TYR A 98 13.86 10.11 9.97
N PHE A 99 12.65 9.69 10.33
CA PHE A 99 11.51 10.56 10.63
C PHE A 99 10.85 10.22 11.98
N PRO A 100 11.63 10.06 13.06
CA PRO A 100 11.08 9.60 14.35
C PRO A 100 10.01 10.54 14.91
N ALA A 101 10.13 11.85 14.66
CA ALA A 101 9.19 12.86 15.14
C ALA A 101 7.77 12.62 14.60
N GLU A 102 7.62 12.25 13.33
CA GLU A 102 6.31 12.01 12.74
C GLU A 102 5.61 10.79 13.37
N PHE A 103 6.37 9.74 13.71
CA PHE A 103 5.82 8.58 14.42
C PHE A 103 5.40 8.92 15.86
N GLU A 104 6.19 9.74 16.55
CA GLU A 104 5.85 10.25 17.89
C GLU A 104 4.60 11.14 17.86
N ASP A 105 4.46 11.99 16.85
CA ASP A 105 3.28 12.84 16.69
C ASP A 105 2.01 12.00 16.46
N HIS A 106 2.10 10.90 15.69
CA HIS A 106 0.97 9.97 15.54
C HIS A 106 0.61 9.27 16.84
N LEU A 107 1.60 8.90 17.66
CA LEU A 107 1.35 8.30 18.98
C LEU A 107 0.70 9.30 19.96
N LYS A 108 0.88 10.61 19.75
CA LYS A 108 0.22 11.68 20.52
C LYS A 108 -1.12 12.13 19.93
N GLY A 109 -1.42 11.75 18.69
CA GLY A 109 -2.61 12.19 17.97
C GLY A 109 -2.51 13.60 17.38
N GLU A 110 -1.31 14.08 17.07
CA GLU A 110 -1.04 15.49 16.71
C GLU A 110 -0.48 15.68 15.28
N CYS A 111 -0.52 14.67 14.39
CA CYS A 111 0.06 14.82 13.06
C CYS A 111 -0.71 15.81 12.19
N SER A 112 -0.07 16.94 11.86
CA SER A 112 -0.63 17.97 10.97
C SER A 112 -0.64 17.56 9.49
N LEU A 113 0.30 16.71 9.06
CA LEU A 113 0.46 16.30 7.65
C LEU A 113 -0.64 15.36 7.18
N CYS A 114 -1.20 14.52 8.08
CA CYS A 114 -2.31 13.64 7.76
C CYS A 114 -3.67 14.36 7.62
N ALA A 115 -3.79 15.57 8.15
CA ALA A 115 -4.99 16.40 8.00
C ALA A 115 -5.15 16.98 6.60
N LEU A 116 -4.09 16.95 5.79
CA LEU A 116 -4.12 17.38 4.41
C LEU A 116 -4.61 16.20 3.56
N ASP A 117 -5.83 16.34 3.02
CA ASP A 117 -6.44 15.32 2.14
C ASP A 117 -5.66 15.26 0.82
N ARG A 118 -4.64 14.41 0.79
CA ARG A 118 -3.70 14.31 -0.32
C ARG A 118 -3.97 13.08 -1.18
N GLU A 119 -3.72 13.25 -2.46
CA GLU A 119 -3.85 12.17 -3.43
C GLU A 119 -3.02 10.94 -3.04
N PRO A 120 -3.61 9.73 -3.06
CA PRO A 120 -2.88 8.49 -2.79
C PRO A 120 -1.72 8.29 -3.77
N ILE A 121 -0.57 7.89 -3.24
CA ILE A 121 0.59 7.50 -4.04
C ILE A 121 0.48 6.02 -4.35
N VAL A 122 0.60 5.68 -5.63
CA VAL A 122 0.72 4.29 -6.08
C VAL A 122 2.18 3.94 -6.34
N PRO A 123 2.55 2.67 -6.30
CA PRO A 123 3.87 2.23 -6.74
C PRO A 123 4.17 2.75 -8.15
N GLY A 124 5.33 3.39 -8.32
CA GLY A 124 5.69 4.07 -9.56
C GLY A 124 5.52 5.59 -9.55
N GLY A 125 5.09 6.18 -8.42
CA GLY A 125 5.07 7.64 -8.22
C GLY A 125 3.90 8.37 -8.87
N LEU A 126 2.95 7.66 -9.49
CA LEU A 126 1.75 8.28 -10.05
C LEU A 126 0.69 8.47 -8.96
N PRO A 127 0.07 9.66 -8.86
CA PRO A 127 -1.10 9.86 -8.00
C PRO A 127 -2.22 8.89 -8.40
N TYR A 128 -2.82 8.24 -7.41
CA TYR A 128 -3.88 7.25 -7.63
C TYR A 128 -5.06 7.77 -8.46
N ASN A 129 -5.41 9.04 -8.31
CA ASN A 129 -6.50 9.67 -9.06
C ASN A 129 -6.19 9.85 -10.56
N ARG A 130 -4.91 9.88 -10.95
CA ARG A 130 -4.50 9.97 -12.36
C ARG A 130 -4.48 8.62 -13.08
N ILE A 131 -4.59 7.51 -12.33
CA ILE A 131 -4.67 6.19 -12.94
C ILE A 131 -6.07 6.00 -13.51
N ARG A 132 -6.13 5.73 -14.81
CA ARG A 132 -7.32 5.27 -15.47
C ARG A 132 -7.17 3.79 -15.78
N LEU A 133 -8.09 2.98 -15.26
CA LEU A 133 -8.17 1.58 -15.64
C LEU A 133 -8.95 1.50 -16.95
N VAL A 134 -8.38 0.86 -17.92
CA VAL A 134 -9.01 0.66 -19.24
C VAL A 134 -8.98 -0.81 -19.61
N ILE A 135 -9.99 -1.26 -20.33
CA ILE A 135 -9.99 -2.56 -20.98
C ILE A 135 -9.56 -2.31 -22.42
N ASP A 136 -8.46 -2.93 -22.82
CA ASP A 136 -7.97 -2.85 -24.19
C ASP A 136 -8.99 -3.52 -25.14
N PRO A 137 -9.60 -2.78 -26.06
CA PRO A 137 -10.62 -3.31 -26.95
C PRO A 137 -10.09 -4.38 -27.90
N ASP A 138 -8.79 -4.32 -28.27
CA ASP A 138 -8.17 -5.26 -29.21
C ASP A 138 -7.88 -6.61 -28.55
N ILE A 139 -7.70 -6.62 -27.21
CA ILE A 139 -7.46 -7.83 -26.42
C ILE A 139 -8.77 -8.38 -25.84
N CYS A 140 -9.77 -7.54 -25.66
CA CYS A 140 -11.01 -7.91 -25.00
C CYS A 140 -11.83 -8.91 -25.80
N ARG A 141 -12.07 -10.09 -25.24
CA ARG A 141 -12.89 -11.15 -25.86
C ARG A 141 -14.40 -11.01 -25.63
N GLY A 142 -14.86 -9.98 -24.91
CA GLY A 142 -16.28 -9.77 -24.63
C GLY A 142 -16.93 -10.86 -23.77
N CYS A 143 -16.18 -11.52 -22.88
CA CYS A 143 -16.66 -12.68 -22.10
C CYS A 143 -17.48 -12.30 -20.85
N SER A 144 -17.68 -11.03 -20.57
CA SER A 144 -18.42 -10.47 -19.41
C SER A 144 -17.90 -10.85 -18.01
N LYS A 145 -16.79 -11.55 -17.88
CA LYS A 145 -16.24 -11.95 -16.57
C LYS A 145 -15.93 -10.74 -15.69
N CYS A 146 -15.28 -9.73 -16.24
CA CYS A 146 -14.93 -8.49 -15.52
C CYS A 146 -16.17 -7.72 -15.04
N SER A 147 -17.21 -7.59 -15.87
CA SER A 147 -18.47 -6.93 -15.50
C SER A 147 -19.18 -7.65 -14.35
N ARG A 148 -19.21 -8.98 -14.36
CA ARG A 148 -19.83 -9.79 -13.30
C ARG A 148 -19.06 -9.76 -11.98
N SER A 149 -17.75 -9.51 -12.04
CA SER A 149 -16.89 -9.43 -10.85
C SER A 149 -16.78 -8.02 -10.29
N CYS A 150 -17.26 -7.00 -10.99
CA CYS A 150 -17.17 -5.61 -10.56
C CYS A 150 -18.27 -5.27 -9.56
N HIS A 151 -17.91 -5.17 -8.27
CA HIS A 151 -18.85 -4.80 -7.21
C HIS A 151 -19.33 -3.34 -7.27
N ALA A 152 -18.61 -2.47 -7.98
CA ALA A 152 -19.00 -1.08 -8.20
C ALA A 152 -19.86 -0.89 -9.46
N GLU A 153 -20.18 -1.98 -10.18
CA GLU A 153 -20.94 -1.95 -11.43
C GLU A 153 -20.40 -0.95 -12.47
N ALA A 154 -19.07 -0.70 -12.40
CA ALA A 154 -18.40 0.27 -13.24
C ALA A 154 -18.06 -0.27 -14.64
N ILE A 155 -18.28 -1.56 -14.93
CA ILE A 155 -17.91 -2.17 -16.18
C ILE A 155 -19.15 -2.56 -16.99
N THR A 156 -19.33 -1.91 -18.13
CA THR A 156 -20.47 -2.09 -19.01
C THR A 156 -20.04 -2.58 -20.39
N GLY A 157 -20.91 -3.30 -21.07
CA GLY A 157 -20.65 -3.81 -22.42
C GLY A 157 -21.64 -4.91 -22.80
N VAL A 158 -21.54 -5.38 -24.05
CA VAL A 158 -22.35 -6.46 -24.60
C VAL A 158 -21.45 -7.68 -24.84
N ILE A 159 -21.98 -8.89 -24.59
CA ILE A 159 -21.27 -10.15 -24.83
C ILE A 159 -20.80 -10.21 -26.29
N LYS A 160 -19.56 -10.65 -26.51
CA LYS A 160 -18.84 -10.67 -27.78
C LYS A 160 -18.43 -9.30 -28.34
N SER A 161 -18.57 -8.22 -27.55
CA SER A 161 -18.05 -6.90 -27.87
C SER A 161 -17.14 -6.43 -26.72
N PRO A 162 -16.19 -5.52 -26.96
CA PRO A 162 -15.35 -4.98 -25.90
C PRO A 162 -16.17 -4.32 -24.77
N PHE A 163 -15.77 -4.59 -23.54
CA PHE A 163 -16.32 -3.93 -22.34
C PHE A 163 -15.58 -2.64 -22.05
N VAL A 164 -16.27 -1.70 -21.43
CA VAL A 164 -15.72 -0.37 -21.07
C VAL A 164 -15.85 -0.15 -19.59
N ILE A 165 -14.86 0.50 -18.98
CA ILE A 165 -14.87 0.91 -17.58
C ILE A 165 -15.34 2.36 -17.51
N ASP A 166 -16.39 2.61 -16.72
CA ASP A 166 -16.86 3.94 -16.38
C ASP A 166 -15.92 4.54 -15.31
N PRO A 167 -15.13 5.58 -15.61
CA PRO A 167 -14.18 6.14 -14.68
C PRO A 167 -14.84 6.80 -13.45
N GLU A 168 -16.08 7.29 -13.58
CA GLU A 168 -16.80 7.93 -12.47
C GLU A 168 -17.33 6.93 -11.45
N LYS A 169 -17.65 5.71 -11.92
CA LYS A 169 -18.11 4.61 -11.05
C LYS A 169 -16.98 3.75 -10.53
N CYS A 170 -15.83 3.78 -11.20
CA CYS A 170 -14.71 2.89 -10.89
C CYS A 170 -14.02 3.29 -9.59
N VAL A 171 -14.13 2.45 -8.56
CA VAL A 171 -13.47 2.64 -7.25
C VAL A 171 -12.03 2.13 -7.21
N LYS A 172 -11.47 1.72 -8.35
CA LYS A 172 -10.06 1.29 -8.50
C LYS A 172 -9.63 0.24 -7.46
N CYS A 173 -10.45 -0.80 -7.29
CA CYS A 173 -10.26 -1.85 -6.26
C CYS A 173 -9.20 -2.91 -6.61
N TYR A 174 -8.63 -2.90 -7.86
CA TYR A 174 -7.67 -3.84 -8.45
C TYR A 174 -8.06 -5.31 -8.44
#